data_25d138a7810b9b7fefc06daffee0bf21
#
_entry.id   25d138a7810b9b7fefc06daffee0bf21
#
_cell.length_a   1.000
_cell.length_b   1.000
_cell.length_c   1.000
_cell.angle_alpha   90.00
_cell.angle_beta   90.00
_cell.angle_gamma   90.00
#
_symmetry.space_group_name_H-M   'P 1'
#
loop_
_entity.id
_entity.type
_entity.pdbx_description
1 polymer ?
#
loop_
_entity_poly.entity_id
_entity_poly.type
_entity_poly.pdbx_seq_one_letter_code
_entity_poly.pdbx_strand_id
1 'polypeptide(L)'
;MERVYTTPLLDKLGIRPGMRVALIDIDDETIRLGIAERTSDVTEGWPEPDTDVVLLGADAPDALAPLEALAERIRPNGAIWVVSRKGKAATIRDVEVIDAARAAGLVDNKVASFSPTHTALRLVIRVERRPKTSR
;
A
#
# COMPACT_ATOMS: atom_id res chain seq x y z
N MET A 1 -13.99 18.94 -6.42
CA MET A 1 -13.01 18.92 -7.47
C MET A 1 -11.96 17.89 -7.20
N GLU A 2 -11.30 17.95 -6.11
CA GLU A 2 -10.26 16.96 -5.83
C GLU A 2 -10.79 15.55 -5.90
N ARG A 3 -12.04 15.37 -5.54
CA ARG A 3 -12.62 14.05 -5.54
C ARG A 3 -12.61 13.40 -6.91
N VAL A 4 -12.74 14.22 -7.94
CA VAL A 4 -12.74 13.72 -9.31
C VAL A 4 -11.41 13.08 -9.67
N TYR A 5 -10.30 13.64 -9.18
CA TYR A 5 -8.98 13.08 -9.47
C TYR A 5 -8.65 11.94 -8.52
N THR A 6 -9.18 11.97 -7.30
CA THR A 6 -8.88 10.95 -6.30
C THR A 6 -9.57 9.63 -6.60
N THR A 7 -10.80 9.68 -7.12
CA THR A 7 -11.57 8.47 -7.36
C THR A 7 -10.87 7.49 -8.29
N PRO A 8 -10.31 7.91 -9.45
CA PRO A 8 -9.59 6.95 -10.27
C PRO A 8 -8.39 6.33 -9.57
N LEU A 9 -7.68 7.10 -8.74
CA LEU A 9 -6.56 6.56 -8.00
C LEU A 9 -7.01 5.51 -7.00
N LEU A 10 -8.06 5.80 -6.23
CA LEU A 10 -8.54 4.83 -5.24
C LEU A 10 -8.99 3.54 -5.91
N ASP A 11 -9.58 3.64 -7.10
CA ASP A 11 -9.95 2.45 -7.86
C ASP A 11 -8.72 1.65 -8.26
N LYS A 12 -7.67 2.33 -8.70
CA LYS A 12 -6.42 1.65 -9.06
C LYS A 12 -5.77 0.98 -7.86
N LEU A 13 -5.85 1.63 -6.70
CA LEU A 13 -5.29 1.06 -5.47
C LEU A 13 -6.15 -0.07 -4.92
N GLY A 14 -7.35 -0.25 -5.47
CA GLY A 14 -8.24 -1.33 -5.02
C GLY A 14 -8.95 -1.02 -3.72
N ILE A 15 -9.07 0.25 -3.35
CA ILE A 15 -9.73 0.64 -2.12
C ILE A 15 -11.22 0.80 -2.39
N ARG A 16 -12.02 -0.09 -1.83
CA ARG A 16 -13.47 -0.11 -2.03
C ARG A 16 -14.19 0.27 -0.75
N PRO A 17 -15.45 0.70 -0.88
CA PRO A 17 -16.23 1.02 0.31
C PRO A 17 -16.25 -0.13 1.30
N GLY A 18 -16.10 0.18 2.56
CA GLY A 18 -16.14 -0.80 3.62
C GLY A 18 -14.86 -1.57 3.88
N MET A 19 -13.81 -1.33 3.08
CA MET A 19 -12.54 -2.00 3.30
C MET A 19 -11.79 -1.41 4.49
N ARG A 20 -10.98 -2.25 5.12
CA ARG A 20 -10.09 -1.81 6.19
C ARG A 20 -8.77 -1.35 5.57
N VAL A 21 -8.42 -0.11 5.81
CA VAL A 21 -7.24 0.52 5.20
C VAL A 21 -6.35 1.09 6.29
N ALA A 22 -5.04 0.94 6.15
CA ALA A 22 -4.09 1.55 7.07
C ALA A 22 -3.16 2.47 6.29
N LEU A 23 -2.84 3.61 6.88
CA LEU A 23 -1.96 4.61 6.29
C LEU A 23 -0.76 4.79 7.18
N ILE A 24 0.44 4.57 6.65
CA ILE A 24 1.69 4.78 7.39
C ILE A 24 2.51 5.79 6.62
N ASP A 25 2.76 6.94 7.23
CA ASP A 25 3.58 8.01 6.64
C ASP A 25 3.06 8.47 5.29
N ILE A 26 1.76 8.62 5.17
CA ILE A 26 1.13 9.16 3.96
C ILE A 26 0.67 10.58 4.29
N ASP A 27 1.36 11.57 3.70
CA ASP A 27 1.08 12.97 3.98
C ASP A 27 0.10 13.62 3.02
N ASP A 28 -0.26 12.98 1.94
CA ASP A 28 -1.12 13.57 0.94
C ASP A 28 -2.54 13.73 1.46
N GLU A 29 -2.90 14.94 1.79
CA GLU A 29 -4.20 15.21 2.43
C GLU A 29 -5.37 14.89 1.50
N THR A 30 -5.23 15.17 0.22
CA THR A 30 -6.29 14.90 -0.75
C THR A 30 -6.62 13.41 -0.79
N ILE A 31 -5.57 12.59 -0.80
CA ILE A 31 -5.76 11.14 -0.83
C ILE A 31 -6.35 10.65 0.49
N ARG A 32 -5.87 11.19 1.62
CA ARG A 32 -6.38 10.79 2.91
C ARG A 32 -7.87 11.10 3.05
N LEU A 33 -8.29 12.27 2.58
CA LEU A 33 -9.70 12.65 2.62
C LEU A 33 -10.52 11.77 1.69
N GLY A 34 -10.01 11.46 0.52
CA GLY A 34 -10.71 10.59 -0.42
C GLY A 34 -10.94 9.21 0.15
N ILE A 35 -9.93 8.66 0.84
CA ILE A 35 -10.06 7.35 1.47
C ILE A 35 -11.10 7.41 2.57
N ALA A 36 -11.07 8.46 3.41
CA ALA A 36 -12.01 8.60 4.50
C ALA A 36 -13.45 8.73 4.02
N GLU A 37 -13.65 9.27 2.83
CA GLU A 37 -14.97 9.36 2.24
C GLU A 37 -15.44 8.01 1.71
N ARG A 38 -14.51 7.14 1.33
CA ARG A 38 -14.86 5.86 0.74
C ARG A 38 -15.06 4.77 1.79
N THR A 39 -14.30 4.81 2.88
CA THR A 39 -14.45 3.84 3.94
C THR A 39 -14.22 4.49 5.29
N SER A 40 -14.95 4.03 6.31
CA SER A 40 -14.78 4.55 7.65
C SER A 40 -13.78 3.73 8.48
N ASP A 41 -13.32 2.60 7.95
CA ASP A 41 -12.41 1.71 8.71
C ASP A 41 -10.96 2.03 8.32
N VAL A 42 -10.49 3.18 8.76
CA VAL A 42 -9.15 3.66 8.43
C VAL A 42 -8.31 3.78 9.69
N THR A 43 -7.11 3.19 9.66
CA THR A 43 -6.16 3.27 10.76
C THR A 43 -4.98 4.15 10.33
N GLU A 44 -4.59 5.07 11.18
CA GLU A 44 -3.38 5.85 10.97
C GLU A 44 -2.28 5.17 11.76
N GLY A 45 -1.30 4.63 11.07
CA GLY A 45 -0.21 3.92 11.72
C GLY A 45 -0.35 2.42 11.58
N TRP A 46 0.05 1.67 12.58
CA TRP A 46 0.13 0.21 12.49
C TRP A 46 -1.25 -0.41 12.26
N PRO A 47 -1.37 -1.27 11.25
CA PRO A 47 -2.69 -1.79 10.87
C PRO A 47 -3.26 -2.79 11.87
N GLU A 48 -4.58 -2.82 11.93
CA GLU A 48 -5.30 -3.85 12.63
C GLU A 48 -5.21 -5.16 11.85
N PRO A 49 -5.46 -6.31 12.50
CA PRO A 49 -5.47 -7.57 11.76
C PRO A 49 -6.51 -7.58 10.65
N ASP A 50 -6.26 -8.36 9.62
CA ASP A 50 -7.17 -8.52 8.48
C ASP A 50 -7.41 -7.20 7.73
N THR A 51 -6.36 -6.39 7.63
CA THR A 51 -6.43 -5.17 6.85
C THR A 51 -6.42 -5.51 5.36
N ASP A 52 -7.25 -4.83 4.58
CA ASP A 52 -7.34 -5.09 3.14
C ASP A 52 -6.23 -4.40 2.37
N VAL A 53 -5.92 -3.15 2.71
CA VAL A 53 -4.94 -2.36 1.98
C VAL A 53 -4.11 -1.55 2.95
N VAL A 54 -2.80 -1.59 2.81
CA VAL A 54 -1.88 -0.74 3.56
C VAL A 54 -1.18 0.18 2.56
N LEU A 55 -1.16 1.47 2.84
CA LEU A 55 -0.34 2.41 2.10
C LEU A 55 0.85 2.77 2.97
N LEU A 56 2.04 2.40 2.54
CA LEU A 56 3.27 2.64 3.30
C LEU A 56 4.13 3.66 2.57
N GLY A 57 4.26 4.84 3.15
CA GLY A 57 5.15 5.85 2.60
C GLY A 57 6.58 5.50 2.95
N ALA A 58 7.49 5.58 1.99
CA ALA A 58 8.87 5.21 2.19
C ALA A 58 9.80 6.19 1.49
N ASP A 59 10.65 6.87 2.27
CA ASP A 59 11.61 7.82 1.74
C ASP A 59 13.04 7.30 1.82
N ALA A 60 13.26 6.17 2.44
CA ALA A 60 14.58 5.59 2.59
C ALA A 60 14.45 4.08 2.68
N PRO A 61 15.51 3.32 2.37
CA PRO A 61 15.42 1.85 2.42
C PRO A 61 15.00 1.29 3.77
N ASP A 62 15.40 1.92 4.87
CA ASP A 62 14.98 1.41 6.19
C ASP A 62 13.48 1.57 6.43
N ALA A 63 12.77 2.40 5.68
CA ALA A 63 11.31 2.48 5.79
C ALA A 63 10.65 1.19 5.31
N LEU A 64 11.41 0.30 4.64
CA LEU A 64 10.90 -0.98 4.17
C LEU A 64 11.03 -2.09 5.22
N ALA A 65 11.71 -1.82 6.32
CA ALA A 65 11.93 -2.82 7.36
C ALA A 65 10.64 -3.45 7.90
N PRO A 66 9.51 -2.71 8.03
CA PRO A 66 8.30 -3.33 8.60
C PRO A 66 7.53 -4.22 7.64
N LEU A 67 7.98 -4.43 6.40
CA LEU A 67 7.18 -5.18 5.42
C LEU A 67 6.84 -6.59 5.89
N GLU A 68 7.78 -7.29 6.53
CA GLU A 68 7.51 -8.66 6.97
C GLU A 68 6.39 -8.69 8.01
N ALA A 69 6.45 -7.79 9.00
CA ALA A 69 5.42 -7.73 10.01
C ALA A 69 4.09 -7.23 9.44
N LEU A 70 4.14 -6.32 8.46
CA LEU A 70 2.93 -5.85 7.82
C LEU A 70 2.26 -6.96 7.02
N ALA A 71 3.05 -7.85 6.43
CA ALA A 71 2.50 -8.96 5.66
C ALA A 71 1.62 -9.86 6.53
N GLU A 72 1.87 -9.88 7.84
CA GLU A 72 1.06 -10.69 8.74
C GLU A 72 -0.22 -9.99 9.17
N ARG A 73 -0.36 -8.71 8.84
CA ARG A 73 -1.55 -7.95 9.22
C ARG A 73 -2.56 -7.83 8.09
N ILE A 74 -2.18 -8.14 6.87
CA ILE A 74 -3.12 -8.02 5.74
C ILE A 74 -3.81 -9.36 5.51
N ARG A 75 -4.99 -9.26 4.92
CA ARG A 75 -5.71 -10.47 4.51
C ARG A 75 -4.90 -11.23 3.47
N PRO A 76 -5.13 -12.53 3.29
CA PRO A 76 -4.40 -13.29 2.28
C PRO A 76 -4.46 -12.68 0.87
N ASN A 77 -5.57 -12.04 0.52
CA ASN A 77 -5.70 -11.39 -0.77
C ASN A 77 -5.59 -9.86 -0.64
N GLY A 78 -5.06 -9.37 0.46
CA GLY A 78 -4.82 -7.95 0.65
C GLY A 78 -3.56 -7.48 -0.05
N ALA A 79 -3.23 -6.21 0.13
CA ALA A 79 -2.09 -5.62 -0.54
C ALA A 79 -1.43 -4.56 0.31
N ILE A 80 -0.12 -4.40 0.10
CA ILE A 80 0.64 -3.29 0.64
C ILE A 80 1.16 -2.51 -0.55
N TRP A 81 0.83 -1.22 -0.59
CA TRP A 81 1.37 -0.33 -1.62
C TRP A 81 2.50 0.48 -1.01
N VAL A 82 3.69 0.35 -1.56
CA VAL A 82 4.83 1.16 -1.12
C VAL A 82 4.84 2.42 -1.96
N VAL A 83 4.67 3.56 -1.31
CA VAL A 83 4.56 4.86 -1.95
C VAL A 83 5.89 5.59 -1.77
N SER A 84 6.55 5.92 -2.86
CA SER A 84 7.87 6.55 -2.80
C SER A 84 7.98 7.63 -3.88
N ARG A 85 8.98 8.49 -3.74
CA ARG A 85 9.18 9.57 -4.70
C ARG A 85 9.67 9.00 -6.02
N LYS A 86 9.22 9.62 -7.11
CA LYS A 86 9.59 9.13 -8.44
C LYS A 86 10.53 10.09 -9.15
N GLY A 87 11.11 9.61 -10.21
CA GLY A 87 11.98 10.43 -11.06
C GLY A 87 13.26 10.81 -10.37
N LYS A 88 13.71 12.03 -10.63
CA LYS A 88 14.98 12.50 -10.07
C LYS A 88 14.95 12.69 -8.58
N ALA A 89 13.78 12.82 -7.99
CA ALA A 89 13.65 12.96 -6.54
C ALA A 89 13.60 11.62 -5.82
N ALA A 90 13.68 10.51 -6.55
CA ALA A 90 13.59 9.18 -5.95
C ALA A 90 14.71 8.96 -4.95
N THR A 91 14.35 8.45 -3.79
CA THR A 91 15.29 8.12 -2.73
C THR A 91 15.38 6.62 -2.50
N ILE A 92 14.52 5.84 -3.15
CA ILE A 92 14.53 4.39 -3.11
C ILE A 92 14.35 3.90 -4.53
N ARG A 93 15.09 2.89 -4.93
CA ARG A 93 14.93 2.29 -6.25
C ARG A 93 13.93 1.15 -6.18
N ASP A 94 13.26 0.89 -7.29
CA ASP A 94 12.27 -0.21 -7.35
C ASP A 94 12.89 -1.54 -6.95
N VAL A 95 14.14 -1.78 -7.34
CA VAL A 95 14.80 -3.04 -7.02
C VAL A 95 14.97 -3.19 -5.51
N GLU A 96 15.16 -2.10 -4.79
CA GLU A 96 15.26 -2.17 -3.34
C GLU A 96 13.93 -2.57 -2.71
N VAL A 97 12.82 -2.04 -3.25
CA VAL A 97 11.50 -2.40 -2.77
C VAL A 97 11.20 -3.87 -3.09
N ILE A 98 11.54 -4.30 -4.30
CA ILE A 98 11.30 -5.69 -4.73
C ILE A 98 12.08 -6.66 -3.87
N ASP A 99 13.36 -6.35 -3.59
CA ASP A 99 14.19 -7.22 -2.76
C ASP A 99 13.64 -7.29 -1.33
N ALA A 100 13.24 -6.16 -0.76
CA ALA A 100 12.67 -6.14 0.58
C ALA A 100 11.35 -6.91 0.62
N ALA A 101 10.55 -6.80 -0.44
CA ALA A 101 9.29 -7.51 -0.52
C ALA A 101 9.52 -9.02 -0.54
N ARG A 102 10.47 -9.47 -1.34
CA ARG A 102 10.76 -10.91 -1.41
C ARG A 102 11.25 -11.45 -0.08
N ALA A 103 12.08 -10.68 0.61
CA ALA A 103 12.55 -11.09 1.93
C ALA A 103 11.40 -11.17 2.93
N ALA A 104 10.32 -10.44 2.70
CA ALA A 104 9.16 -10.43 3.58
C ALA A 104 8.09 -11.45 3.16
N GLY A 105 8.34 -12.23 2.12
CA GLY A 105 7.36 -13.21 1.65
C GLY A 105 6.31 -12.61 0.72
N LEU A 106 6.61 -11.44 0.17
CA LEU A 106 5.69 -10.74 -0.72
C LEU A 106 6.25 -10.73 -2.14
N VAL A 107 5.40 -10.37 -3.08
CA VAL A 107 5.82 -10.22 -4.47
C VAL A 107 5.13 -8.98 -5.04
N ASP A 108 5.84 -8.24 -5.88
CA ASP A 108 5.29 -7.08 -6.55
C ASP A 108 4.48 -7.52 -7.76
N ASN A 109 3.36 -6.86 -8.01
CA ASN A 109 2.55 -7.24 -9.16
C ASN A 109 1.89 -6.07 -9.89
N LYS A 110 2.11 -4.84 -9.47
CA LYS A 110 1.50 -3.71 -10.16
C LYS A 110 2.18 -2.42 -9.75
N VAL A 111 2.28 -1.51 -10.69
CA VAL A 111 2.80 -0.16 -10.43
C VAL A 111 1.70 0.83 -10.79
N ALA A 112 1.53 1.85 -9.98
CA ALA A 112 0.57 2.91 -10.28
C ALA A 112 1.20 4.27 -9.97
N SER A 113 0.80 5.29 -10.74
CA SER A 113 1.18 6.65 -10.41
C SER A 113 0.30 7.09 -9.24
N PHE A 114 0.92 7.45 -8.14
CA PHE A 114 0.20 7.83 -6.94
C PHE A 114 -0.16 9.33 -6.97
N SER A 115 0.78 10.13 -7.43
CA SER A 115 0.61 11.58 -7.52
C SER A 115 1.65 12.10 -8.52
N PRO A 116 1.66 13.39 -8.81
CA PRO A 116 2.71 13.93 -9.70
C PRO A 116 4.11 13.68 -9.18
N THR A 117 4.29 13.49 -7.87
CA THR A 117 5.60 13.33 -7.28
C THR A 117 5.90 11.94 -6.76
N HIS A 118 4.90 11.06 -6.69
CA HIS A 118 5.07 9.74 -6.07
C HIS A 118 4.54 8.62 -6.93
N THR A 119 5.16 7.47 -6.80
CA THR A 119 4.75 6.23 -7.44
C THR A 119 4.36 5.24 -6.34
N ALA A 120 3.59 4.23 -6.71
CA ALA A 120 3.17 3.20 -5.77
C ALA A 120 3.41 1.83 -6.38
N LEU A 121 4.01 0.93 -5.62
CA LEU A 121 4.28 -0.44 -6.05
C LEU A 121 3.47 -1.38 -5.18
N ARG A 122 2.65 -2.21 -5.80
CA ARG A 122 1.74 -3.11 -5.09
C ARG A 122 2.43 -4.41 -4.74
N LEU A 123 2.39 -4.75 -3.46
CA LEU A 123 2.98 -5.98 -2.95
C LEU A 123 1.86 -6.85 -2.41
N VAL A 124 1.88 -8.13 -2.76
CA VAL A 124 0.88 -9.10 -2.30
C VAL A 124 1.59 -10.31 -1.73
N ILE A 125 0.87 -11.07 -0.90
CA ILE A 125 1.41 -12.31 -0.36
C ILE A 125 1.51 -13.31 -1.50
N ARG A 126 2.64 -13.97 -1.60
CA ARG A 126 2.86 -14.97 -2.66
C ARG A 126 1.77 -16.03 -2.58
N VAL A 127 1.32 -16.48 -3.74
CA VAL A 127 0.21 -17.43 -3.81
C VAL A 127 0.50 -18.68 -2.98
N GLU A 128 1.70 -19.20 -3.06
CA GLU A 128 2.04 -20.42 -2.34
C GLU A 128 2.14 -20.21 -0.84
N ARG A 129 2.13 -18.97 -0.36
CA ARG A 129 2.15 -18.69 1.07
C ARG A 129 0.78 -18.31 1.62
N ARG A 130 -0.24 -18.23 0.77
CA ARG A 130 -1.57 -17.89 1.22
C ARG A 130 -2.22 -19.11 1.84
N PRO A 131 -2.96 -18.92 2.94
CA PRO A 131 -3.67 -20.06 3.53
C PRO A 131 -4.70 -20.62 2.56
N LYS A 132 -4.88 -21.92 2.63
CA LYS A 132 -5.90 -22.53 1.84
C LYS A 132 -7.16 -22.52 2.60
N THR A 133 -7.90 -21.52 2.46
CA THR A 133 -8.99 -21.53 3.23
C THR A 133 -10.16 -21.70 2.56
N SER A 134 -10.30 -21.35 1.66
CA SER A 134 -11.33 -21.49 0.99
C SER A 134 -12.25 -22.29 1.44
N ARG A 135 -12.62 -22.24 1.88
CA ARG A 135 -13.45 -23.00 2.23
C ARG A 135 -14.11 -22.45 2.91
#